data_d0a7b13163178e3f5c178d79e2c72d65
#
_entry.id   d0a7b13163178e3f5c178d79e2c72d65
#
_cell.length_a   1.000
_cell.length_b   1.000
_cell.length_c   1.000
_cell.angle_alpha   90.00
_cell.angle_beta   90.00
_cell.angle_gamma   90.00
#
_symmetry.space_group_name_H-M   'P 1'
#
loop_
_entity.id
_entity.type
_entity.pdbx_description
1 polymer ?
#
loop_
_entity_poly.entity_id
_entity_poly.type
_entity_poly.pdbx_seq_one_letter_code
_entity_poly.pdbx_strand_id
1 'polypeptide(L)'
;MTTILMSTYNGARYLHQQIDSIVAQTDHDWRLIIRDDGSTDATPAILGYYAKAHPERISVMSDNRRNVGALRSFERLLEQVPADADYVMFADQDDVWLPEKVAVTKAKMQELEAVHGKQKPIVVHTDLKVVNQDLKEMHPSFWRFSNIRPEILDRDVHYLGICNAVTGCAMMMNRDALTISLPFADYAFMHDWWIAEKVMTEGGIVCPLAQPTILYRQHLSNVVGAVSYRFTLLDWANKWKLSKRSYDAGHPLVWKNAFQFILWKTKYFFLLHTAK
;
A
#
# COMPACT_ATOMS: atom_id res chain seq x y z
N MET A 1 -17.88 -8.48 1.44
CA MET A 1 -17.30 -7.88 2.68
C MET A 1 -15.86 -7.45 2.42
N THR A 2 -15.51 -6.22 2.74
CA THR A 2 -14.13 -5.70 2.68
C THR A 2 -13.48 -5.75 4.06
N THR A 3 -12.30 -6.36 4.19
CA THR A 3 -11.51 -6.33 5.43
C THR A 3 -10.41 -5.27 5.30
N ILE A 4 -10.43 -4.28 6.18
CA ILE A 4 -9.41 -3.24 6.28
C ILE A 4 -8.42 -3.65 7.37
N LEU A 5 -7.13 -3.60 7.06
CA LEU A 5 -6.04 -3.97 7.95
C LEU A 5 -5.26 -2.72 8.33
N MET A 6 -5.07 -2.47 9.62
CA MET A 6 -4.30 -1.33 10.13
C MET A 6 -3.21 -1.81 11.07
N SER A 7 -1.98 -1.42 10.81
CA SER A 7 -0.87 -1.59 11.76
C SER A 7 -0.58 -0.26 12.44
N THR A 8 -0.45 -0.26 13.78
CA THR A 8 -0.17 0.94 14.56
C THR A 8 1.10 0.79 15.39
N TYR A 9 1.86 1.88 15.50
CA TYR A 9 2.99 2.01 16.41
C TYR A 9 3.21 3.48 16.77
N ASN A 10 2.95 3.86 18.05
CA ASN A 10 3.07 5.22 18.55
C ASN A 10 2.34 6.26 17.67
N GLY A 11 1.10 5.95 17.29
CA GLY A 11 0.30 6.71 16.33
C GLY A 11 -0.73 7.65 16.96
N ALA A 12 -0.77 7.81 18.28
CA ALA A 12 -1.83 8.50 19.02
C ALA A 12 -2.20 9.87 18.43
N ARG A 13 -1.23 10.58 17.86
CA ARG A 13 -1.42 11.94 17.34
C ARG A 13 -2.46 12.05 16.23
N TYR A 14 -2.51 11.06 15.32
CA TYR A 14 -3.32 11.12 14.11
C TYR A 14 -4.40 10.04 14.04
N LEU A 15 -4.30 9.03 14.90
CA LEU A 15 -5.08 7.81 14.84
C LEU A 15 -6.60 8.04 14.90
N HIS A 16 -7.07 9.02 15.70
CA HIS A 16 -8.49 9.39 15.75
C HIS A 16 -9.01 9.80 14.37
N GLN A 17 -8.30 10.73 13.69
CA GLN A 17 -8.71 11.21 12.38
C GLN A 17 -8.73 10.09 11.34
N GLN A 18 -7.77 9.19 11.40
CA GLN A 18 -7.72 8.05 10.48
C GLN A 18 -8.87 7.08 10.71
N ILE A 19 -9.13 6.65 11.96
CA ILE A 19 -10.23 5.72 12.23
C ILE A 19 -11.58 6.36 11.93
N ASP A 20 -11.79 7.63 12.32
CA ASP A 20 -13.02 8.38 12.02
C ASP A 20 -13.28 8.43 10.50
N SER A 21 -12.24 8.61 9.68
CA SER A 21 -12.37 8.63 8.22
C SER A 21 -12.76 7.26 7.62
N ILE A 22 -12.35 6.17 8.27
CA ILE A 22 -12.80 4.82 7.91
C ILE A 22 -14.24 4.60 8.34
N VAL A 23 -14.62 5.03 9.53
CA VAL A 23 -16.01 4.94 10.01
C VAL A 23 -16.98 5.73 9.12
N ALA A 24 -16.52 6.85 8.56
CA ALA A 24 -17.29 7.73 7.67
C ALA A 24 -17.35 7.28 6.20
N GLN A 25 -16.85 6.10 5.84
CA GLN A 25 -16.91 5.61 4.46
C GLN A 25 -18.35 5.41 3.98
N THR A 26 -18.62 5.76 2.72
CA THR A 26 -19.95 5.63 2.10
C THR A 26 -20.36 4.19 1.81
N ASP A 27 -19.40 3.31 1.52
CA ASP A 27 -19.62 1.86 1.52
C ASP A 27 -19.50 1.37 2.97
N HIS A 28 -20.57 0.78 3.52
CA HIS A 28 -20.64 0.32 4.90
C HIS A 28 -20.33 -1.18 5.07
N ASP A 29 -20.07 -1.91 3.97
CA ASP A 29 -19.76 -3.35 3.96
C ASP A 29 -18.26 -3.60 4.22
N TRP A 30 -17.79 -3.16 5.39
CA TRP A 30 -16.39 -3.33 5.80
C TRP A 30 -16.26 -3.70 7.28
N ARG A 31 -15.13 -4.34 7.59
CA ARG A 31 -14.59 -4.50 8.96
C ARG A 31 -13.15 -4.00 9.03
N LEU A 32 -12.73 -3.55 10.20
CA LEU A 32 -11.37 -3.09 10.48
C LEU A 32 -10.71 -3.99 11.51
N ILE A 33 -9.60 -4.62 11.15
CA ILE A 33 -8.76 -5.39 12.05
C ILE A 33 -7.47 -4.60 12.29
N ILE A 34 -7.18 -4.30 13.55
CA ILE A 34 -6.03 -3.46 13.93
C ILE A 34 -5.04 -4.31 14.72
N ARG A 35 -3.76 -4.20 14.40
CA ARG A 35 -2.67 -4.73 15.20
C ARG A 35 -1.81 -3.58 15.73
N ASP A 36 -1.68 -3.51 17.05
CA ASP A 36 -0.73 -2.61 17.68
C ASP A 36 0.64 -3.28 17.82
N ASP A 37 1.65 -2.69 17.22
CA ASP A 37 3.02 -3.23 17.20
C ASP A 37 3.83 -2.88 18.47
N GLY A 38 3.14 -2.72 19.59
CA GLY A 38 3.75 -2.47 20.90
C GLY A 38 3.95 -0.98 21.22
N SER A 39 2.94 -0.16 20.95
CA SER A 39 2.96 1.26 21.28
C SER A 39 3.13 1.52 22.78
N THR A 40 3.80 2.63 23.09
CA THR A 40 4.06 3.11 24.46
C THR A 40 3.36 4.43 24.77
N ASP A 41 2.71 5.03 23.78
CA ASP A 41 1.91 6.26 23.89
C ASP A 41 0.42 5.95 24.15
N ALA A 42 -0.49 6.88 23.90
CA ALA A 42 -1.92 6.69 24.09
C ALA A 42 -2.60 5.80 23.02
N THR A 43 -1.86 5.27 22.01
CA THR A 43 -2.41 4.43 20.91
C THR A 43 -3.28 3.29 21.45
N PRO A 44 -2.85 2.44 22.41
CA PRO A 44 -3.69 1.32 22.88
C PRO A 44 -5.01 1.77 23.53
N ALA A 45 -5.02 2.90 24.21
CA ALA A 45 -6.23 3.45 24.81
C ALA A 45 -7.22 3.92 23.74
N ILE A 46 -6.73 4.58 22.69
CA ILE A 46 -7.54 5.00 21.53
C ILE A 46 -8.14 3.78 20.83
N LEU A 47 -7.35 2.76 20.55
CA LEU A 47 -7.82 1.52 19.93
C LEU A 47 -8.90 0.83 20.78
N GLY A 48 -8.72 0.77 22.10
CA GLY A 48 -9.71 0.22 23.02
C GLY A 48 -11.03 1.01 23.03
N TYR A 49 -10.98 2.33 22.85
CA TYR A 49 -12.17 3.17 22.70
C TYR A 49 -12.95 2.80 21.43
N TYR A 50 -12.31 2.75 20.26
CA TYR A 50 -13.00 2.43 19.00
C TYR A 50 -13.52 1.00 18.94
N ALA A 51 -12.78 0.04 19.45
CA ALA A 51 -13.25 -1.36 19.53
C ALA A 51 -14.51 -1.50 20.41
N LYS A 52 -14.62 -0.70 21.47
CA LYS A 52 -15.84 -0.66 22.31
C LYS A 52 -16.99 0.12 21.66
N ALA A 53 -16.67 1.17 20.92
CA ALA A 53 -17.71 2.00 20.25
C ALA A 53 -18.30 1.28 19.00
N HIS A 54 -17.54 0.43 18.34
CA HIS A 54 -17.92 -0.28 17.11
C HIS A 54 -17.60 -1.78 17.16
N PRO A 55 -18.13 -2.53 18.13
CA PRO A 55 -17.69 -3.91 18.42
C PRO A 55 -17.95 -4.91 17.28
N GLU A 56 -18.96 -4.65 16.42
CA GLU A 56 -19.25 -5.47 15.24
C GLU A 56 -18.38 -5.19 14.02
N ARG A 57 -17.63 -4.10 14.03
CA ARG A 57 -16.84 -3.67 12.85
C ARG A 57 -15.37 -3.50 13.13
N ILE A 58 -14.98 -3.15 14.36
CA ILE A 58 -13.60 -2.83 14.71
C ILE A 58 -13.11 -3.82 15.75
N SER A 59 -12.05 -4.53 15.43
CA SER A 59 -11.38 -5.45 16.34
C SER A 59 -9.90 -5.14 16.45
N VAL A 60 -9.36 -5.30 17.64
CA VAL A 60 -7.92 -5.19 17.89
C VAL A 60 -7.36 -6.59 18.12
N MET A 61 -6.41 -6.96 17.28
CA MET A 61 -5.74 -8.25 17.35
C MET A 61 -4.90 -8.33 18.63
N SER A 62 -5.07 -9.40 19.38
CA SER A 62 -4.24 -9.71 20.53
C SER A 62 -3.17 -10.71 20.13
N ASP A 63 -1.95 -10.26 19.97
CA ASP A 63 -0.79 -11.13 19.90
C ASP A 63 0.26 -10.70 20.93
N ASN A 64 1.01 -11.67 21.46
CA ASN A 64 2.02 -11.41 22.49
C ASN A 64 3.35 -10.91 21.90
N ARG A 65 3.41 -10.58 20.62
CA ARG A 65 4.64 -10.18 19.94
C ARG A 65 4.66 -8.67 19.78
N ARG A 66 5.65 -8.05 20.39
CA ARG A 66 5.86 -6.60 20.36
C ARG A 66 6.87 -6.24 19.28
N ASN A 67 6.61 -5.16 18.59
CA ASN A 67 7.48 -4.48 17.60
C ASN A 67 8.19 -5.43 16.64
N VAL A 68 7.43 -5.94 15.69
CA VAL A 68 7.94 -6.78 14.60
C VAL A 68 8.21 -5.95 13.32
N GLY A 69 7.89 -4.65 13.35
CA GLY A 69 7.98 -3.73 12.23
C GLY A 69 6.80 -3.85 11.25
N ALA A 70 6.62 -2.81 10.43
CA ALA A 70 5.44 -2.66 9.56
C ALA A 70 5.22 -3.88 8.64
N LEU A 71 6.27 -4.36 7.96
CA LEU A 71 6.18 -5.51 7.05
C LEU A 71 5.57 -6.74 7.73
N ARG A 72 6.15 -7.15 8.85
CA ARG A 72 5.71 -8.37 9.57
C ARG A 72 4.40 -8.14 10.34
N SER A 73 4.11 -6.90 10.71
CA SER A 73 2.82 -6.53 11.29
C SER A 73 1.68 -6.72 10.28
N PHE A 74 1.86 -6.26 9.05
CA PHE A 74 0.87 -6.49 7.99
C PHE A 74 0.77 -7.95 7.56
N GLU A 75 1.86 -8.70 7.51
CA GLU A 75 1.82 -10.16 7.26
C GLU A 75 0.91 -10.87 8.27
N ARG A 76 1.08 -10.57 9.58
CA ARG A 76 0.23 -11.15 10.63
C ARG A 76 -1.23 -10.76 10.52
N LEU A 77 -1.50 -9.51 10.14
CA LEU A 77 -2.86 -9.05 9.88
C LEU A 77 -3.49 -9.82 8.72
N LEU A 78 -2.72 -10.07 7.64
CA LEU A 78 -3.18 -10.85 6.49
C LEU A 78 -3.52 -12.31 6.86
N GLU A 79 -2.76 -12.92 7.76
CA GLU A 79 -3.03 -14.27 8.30
C GLU A 79 -4.35 -14.34 9.08
N GLN A 80 -4.85 -13.20 9.58
CA GLN A 80 -6.10 -13.12 10.36
C GLN A 80 -7.31 -12.70 9.52
N VAL A 81 -7.14 -12.51 8.21
CA VAL A 81 -8.26 -12.14 7.33
C VAL A 81 -9.30 -13.27 7.31
N PRO A 82 -10.55 -13.02 7.73
CA PRO A 82 -11.59 -14.05 7.79
C PRO A 82 -11.91 -14.63 6.40
N ALA A 83 -12.34 -15.90 6.39
CA ALA A 83 -12.62 -16.63 5.14
C ALA A 83 -13.74 -16.00 4.29
N ASP A 84 -14.64 -15.26 4.91
CA ASP A 84 -15.76 -14.56 4.27
C ASP A 84 -15.40 -13.18 3.68
N ALA A 85 -14.15 -12.75 3.81
CA ALA A 85 -13.69 -11.51 3.20
C ALA A 85 -13.47 -11.70 1.69
N ASP A 86 -14.14 -10.89 0.87
CA ASP A 86 -13.92 -10.86 -0.57
C ASP A 86 -12.67 -10.04 -0.93
N TYR A 87 -12.49 -8.92 -0.22
CA TYR A 87 -11.45 -7.93 -0.49
C TYR A 87 -10.68 -7.54 0.77
N VAL A 88 -9.43 -7.15 0.58
CA VAL A 88 -8.55 -6.66 1.64
C VAL A 88 -7.98 -5.30 1.25
N MET A 89 -8.00 -4.35 2.18
CA MET A 89 -7.36 -3.04 2.08
C MET A 89 -6.40 -2.84 3.24
N PHE A 90 -5.44 -1.93 3.07
CA PHE A 90 -4.49 -1.55 4.11
C PHE A 90 -4.67 -0.09 4.48
N ALA A 91 -4.47 0.22 5.74
CA ALA A 91 -4.54 1.57 6.27
C ALA A 91 -3.30 1.89 7.12
N ASP A 92 -2.65 3.01 6.82
CA ASP A 92 -1.66 3.61 7.71
C ASP A 92 -2.38 4.36 8.83
N GLN A 93 -1.71 4.58 9.95
CA GLN A 93 -2.32 5.14 11.16
C GLN A 93 -2.47 6.67 11.15
N ASP A 94 -1.93 7.36 10.15
CA ASP A 94 -1.65 8.79 10.16
C ASP A 94 -2.24 9.56 8.97
N ASP A 95 -2.96 8.87 8.08
CA ASP A 95 -3.65 9.45 6.92
C ASP A 95 -5.09 9.89 7.24
N VAL A 96 -5.83 10.31 6.20
CA VAL A 96 -7.28 10.48 6.24
C VAL A 96 -7.87 9.95 4.93
N TRP A 97 -8.78 9.00 5.00
CA TRP A 97 -9.46 8.46 3.83
C TRP A 97 -10.57 9.40 3.33
N LEU A 98 -10.68 9.59 2.02
CA LEU A 98 -11.83 10.28 1.44
C LEU A 98 -13.07 9.39 1.50
N PRO A 99 -14.30 9.96 1.60
CA PRO A 99 -15.51 9.20 1.89
C PRO A 99 -15.81 8.06 0.91
N GLU A 100 -15.48 8.21 -0.37
CA GLU A 100 -15.78 7.22 -1.40
C GLU A 100 -14.67 6.18 -1.62
N LYS A 101 -13.58 6.18 -0.84
CA LYS A 101 -12.42 5.32 -1.10
C LYS A 101 -12.78 3.85 -1.23
N VAL A 102 -13.51 3.28 -0.28
CA VAL A 102 -13.91 1.87 -0.33
C VAL A 102 -14.80 1.61 -1.53
N ALA A 103 -15.81 2.45 -1.75
CA ALA A 103 -16.79 2.29 -2.83
C ALA A 103 -16.14 2.32 -4.22
N VAL A 104 -15.31 3.33 -4.52
CA VAL A 104 -14.71 3.47 -5.86
C VAL A 104 -13.67 2.40 -6.14
N THR A 105 -12.88 2.00 -5.14
CA THR A 105 -11.87 0.95 -5.30
C THR A 105 -12.53 -0.42 -5.49
N LYS A 106 -13.60 -0.71 -4.71
CA LYS A 106 -14.40 -1.93 -4.83
C LYS A 106 -15.13 -2.02 -6.18
N ALA A 107 -15.69 -0.92 -6.66
CA ALA A 107 -16.32 -0.89 -7.97
C ALA A 107 -15.33 -1.23 -9.10
N LYS A 108 -14.11 -0.68 -9.05
CA LYS A 108 -13.05 -1.00 -10.02
C LYS A 108 -12.59 -2.46 -9.91
N MET A 109 -12.49 -2.99 -8.70
CA MET A 109 -12.16 -4.40 -8.48
C MET A 109 -13.23 -5.31 -9.12
N GLN A 110 -14.51 -5.04 -8.88
CA GLN A 110 -15.64 -5.80 -9.44
C GLN A 110 -15.72 -5.72 -10.97
N GLU A 111 -15.41 -4.56 -11.55
CA GLU A 111 -15.29 -4.41 -13.02
C GLU A 111 -14.22 -5.36 -13.58
N LEU A 112 -13.05 -5.42 -12.95
CA LEU A 112 -11.95 -6.30 -13.40
C LEU A 112 -12.30 -7.78 -13.19
N GLU A 113 -12.93 -8.14 -12.09
CA GLU A 113 -13.39 -9.51 -11.81
C GLU A 113 -14.47 -9.95 -12.82
N ALA A 114 -15.35 -9.05 -13.25
CA ALA A 114 -16.35 -9.35 -14.28
C ALA A 114 -15.72 -9.68 -15.64
N VAL A 115 -14.59 -9.05 -15.97
CA VAL A 115 -13.87 -9.26 -17.23
C VAL A 115 -12.94 -10.48 -17.16
N HIS A 116 -12.22 -10.65 -16.06
CA HIS A 116 -11.11 -11.59 -15.95
C HIS A 116 -11.43 -12.84 -15.09
N GLY A 117 -12.58 -12.84 -14.42
CA GLY A 117 -12.98 -13.87 -13.47
C GLY A 117 -12.52 -13.57 -12.03
N LYS A 118 -13.33 -14.00 -11.06
CA LYS A 118 -13.06 -13.79 -9.63
C LYS A 118 -11.80 -14.49 -9.12
N GLN A 119 -11.40 -15.58 -9.79
CA GLN A 119 -10.20 -16.37 -9.43
C GLN A 119 -8.90 -15.77 -9.97
N LYS A 120 -8.97 -14.67 -10.71
CA LYS A 120 -7.78 -13.95 -11.15
C LYS A 120 -7.23 -13.14 -9.97
N PRO A 121 -5.96 -13.28 -9.57
CA PRO A 121 -5.36 -12.41 -8.58
C PRO A 121 -5.33 -10.96 -9.06
N ILE A 122 -5.95 -10.05 -8.31
CA ILE A 122 -6.09 -8.65 -8.70
C ILE A 122 -5.73 -7.73 -7.54
N VAL A 123 -4.93 -6.71 -7.86
CA VAL A 123 -4.68 -5.54 -7.03
C VAL A 123 -5.18 -4.29 -7.76
N VAL A 124 -5.99 -3.48 -7.10
CA VAL A 124 -6.35 -2.12 -7.53
C VAL A 124 -5.69 -1.14 -6.59
N HIS A 125 -5.05 -0.11 -7.11
CA HIS A 125 -4.49 0.95 -6.28
C HIS A 125 -4.85 2.33 -6.81
N THR A 126 -4.95 3.31 -5.91
CA THR A 126 -5.41 4.66 -6.21
C THR A 126 -4.29 5.68 -6.05
N ASP A 127 -4.48 6.87 -6.61
CA ASP A 127 -3.63 8.02 -6.30
C ASP A 127 -3.94 8.59 -4.91
N LEU A 128 -3.10 9.48 -4.40
CA LEU A 128 -3.23 10.13 -3.11
C LEU A 128 -3.02 11.65 -3.26
N LYS A 129 -3.69 12.44 -2.42
CA LYS A 129 -3.37 13.85 -2.23
C LYS A 129 -2.29 14.00 -1.19
N VAL A 130 -1.20 14.66 -1.51
CA VAL A 130 -0.14 14.94 -0.54
C VAL A 130 -0.54 16.13 0.31
N VAL A 131 -0.60 15.95 1.62
CA VAL A 131 -0.95 16.99 2.58
C VAL A 131 0.11 17.12 3.68
N ASN A 132 0.21 18.29 4.30
CA ASN A 132 1.07 18.45 5.47
C ASN A 132 0.42 17.88 6.74
N GLN A 133 1.12 17.99 7.88
CA GLN A 133 0.63 17.49 9.18
C GLN A 133 -0.74 18.05 9.59
N ASP A 134 -1.14 19.20 9.09
CA ASP A 134 -2.39 19.92 9.41
C ASP A 134 -3.45 19.73 8.30
N LEU A 135 -3.27 18.75 7.42
CA LEU A 135 -4.15 18.41 6.27
C LEU A 135 -4.22 19.51 5.19
N LYS A 136 -3.32 20.47 5.19
CA LYS A 136 -3.24 21.46 4.11
C LYS A 136 -2.62 20.80 2.88
N GLU A 137 -3.29 20.92 1.73
CA GLU A 137 -2.82 20.34 0.47
C GLU A 137 -1.46 20.93 0.06
N MET A 138 -0.51 20.03 -0.22
CA MET A 138 0.79 20.33 -0.78
C MET A 138 0.84 19.99 -2.26
N HIS A 139 0.17 18.90 -2.67
CA HIS A 139 0.06 18.50 -4.08
C HIS A 139 -1.18 17.62 -4.31
N PRO A 140 -1.96 17.83 -5.38
CA PRO A 140 -3.19 17.09 -5.63
C PRO A 140 -2.99 15.63 -6.04
N SER A 141 -1.78 15.21 -6.40
CA SER A 141 -1.46 13.87 -6.86
C SER A 141 -0.08 13.44 -6.38
N PHE A 142 0.01 12.36 -5.63
CA PHE A 142 1.28 11.77 -5.20
C PHE A 142 2.07 11.22 -6.39
N TRP A 143 1.42 10.59 -7.34
CA TRP A 143 2.09 10.05 -8.53
C TRP A 143 2.81 11.14 -9.31
N ARG A 144 2.13 12.28 -9.53
CA ARG A 144 2.77 13.44 -10.22
C ARG A 144 3.85 14.09 -9.37
N PHE A 145 3.62 14.23 -8.05
CA PHE A 145 4.60 14.78 -7.11
C PHE A 145 5.90 13.97 -7.11
N SER A 146 5.79 12.65 -7.09
CA SER A 146 6.91 11.71 -7.03
C SER A 146 7.40 11.27 -8.42
N ASN A 147 6.84 11.82 -9.51
CA ASN A 147 7.15 11.41 -10.89
C ASN A 147 7.01 9.89 -11.11
N ILE A 148 6.01 9.29 -10.48
CA ILE A 148 5.62 7.90 -10.67
C ILE A 148 4.64 7.81 -11.83
N ARG A 149 4.82 6.81 -12.70
CA ARG A 149 4.02 6.56 -13.90
C ARG A 149 3.38 5.17 -13.82
N PRO A 150 2.27 5.00 -13.04
CA PRO A 150 1.65 3.67 -12.86
C PRO A 150 1.25 3.04 -14.18
N GLU A 151 0.81 3.84 -15.15
CA GLU A 151 0.45 3.39 -16.49
C GLU A 151 1.60 2.74 -17.27
N ILE A 152 2.84 2.91 -16.82
CA ILE A 152 4.02 2.20 -17.34
C ILE A 152 4.41 1.06 -16.42
N LEU A 153 4.47 1.33 -15.11
CA LEU A 153 5.00 0.41 -14.11
C LEU A 153 4.13 -0.85 -13.96
N ASP A 154 2.82 -0.69 -14.06
CA ASP A 154 1.86 -1.80 -13.88
C ASP A 154 1.67 -2.66 -15.15
N ARG A 155 2.42 -2.37 -16.23
CA ARG A 155 2.37 -3.19 -17.47
C ARG A 155 3.19 -4.46 -17.40
N ASP A 156 4.26 -4.45 -16.62
CA ASP A 156 5.23 -5.55 -16.55
C ASP A 156 5.92 -5.55 -15.18
N VAL A 157 6.05 -6.72 -14.57
CA VAL A 157 6.66 -6.88 -13.26
C VAL A 157 8.09 -6.33 -13.19
N HIS A 158 8.84 -6.35 -14.30
CA HIS A 158 10.18 -5.78 -14.33
C HIS A 158 10.17 -4.25 -14.19
N TYR A 159 9.15 -3.55 -14.71
CA TYR A 159 9.01 -2.11 -14.45
C TYR A 159 8.62 -1.85 -13.00
N LEU A 160 7.67 -2.61 -12.47
CA LEU A 160 7.26 -2.51 -11.06
C LEU A 160 8.43 -2.79 -10.11
N GLY A 161 9.28 -3.77 -10.42
CA GLY A 161 10.49 -4.07 -9.66
C GLY A 161 11.57 -2.99 -9.71
N ILE A 162 11.50 -2.02 -10.64
CA ILE A 162 12.38 -0.86 -10.67
C ILE A 162 11.89 0.21 -9.70
N CYS A 163 10.57 0.44 -9.68
CA CYS A 163 9.94 1.48 -8.88
C CYS A 163 8.52 1.04 -8.49
N ASN A 164 8.25 0.93 -7.21
CA ASN A 164 6.92 0.59 -6.74
C ASN A 164 5.94 1.75 -6.99
N ALA A 165 4.90 1.50 -7.79
CA ALA A 165 3.79 2.44 -7.98
C ALA A 165 2.67 2.24 -6.95
N VAL A 166 2.61 1.08 -6.33
CA VAL A 166 1.56 0.71 -5.38
C VAL A 166 1.93 1.21 -4.00
N THR A 167 1.06 2.04 -3.41
CA THR A 167 1.21 2.48 -2.02
C THR A 167 0.26 1.67 -1.15
N GLY A 168 0.77 1.05 -0.09
CA GLY A 168 0.01 0.11 0.76
C GLY A 168 -1.33 0.66 1.21
N CYS A 169 -1.37 1.85 1.80
CA CYS A 169 -2.61 2.49 2.26
C CYS A 169 -3.60 2.82 1.13
N ALA A 170 -3.17 2.78 -0.14
CA ALA A 170 -3.98 3.10 -1.31
C ALA A 170 -4.44 1.87 -2.10
N MET A 171 -4.12 0.66 -1.66
CA MET A 171 -4.43 -0.57 -2.40
C MET A 171 -5.62 -1.35 -1.83
N MET A 172 -6.29 -2.07 -2.73
CA MET A 172 -7.23 -3.16 -2.46
C MET A 172 -6.76 -4.40 -3.23
N MET A 173 -6.85 -5.56 -2.62
CA MET A 173 -6.63 -6.84 -3.28
C MET A 173 -7.81 -7.78 -3.08
N ASN A 174 -8.04 -8.69 -4.01
CA ASN A 174 -9.03 -9.74 -3.86
C ASN A 174 -8.48 -10.97 -3.12
N ARG A 175 -9.34 -11.96 -2.85
CA ARG A 175 -8.99 -13.18 -2.10
C ARG A 175 -7.86 -13.97 -2.74
N ASP A 176 -7.83 -14.07 -4.07
CA ASP A 176 -6.82 -14.85 -4.76
C ASP A 176 -5.44 -14.17 -4.68
N ALA A 177 -5.40 -12.82 -4.76
CA ALA A 177 -4.18 -12.07 -4.53
C ALA A 177 -3.67 -12.23 -3.09
N LEU A 178 -4.55 -12.25 -2.08
CA LEU A 178 -4.18 -12.56 -0.71
C LEU A 178 -3.56 -13.96 -0.60
N THR A 179 -4.21 -14.96 -1.17
CA THR A 179 -3.80 -16.37 -1.05
C THR A 179 -2.39 -16.61 -1.59
N ILE A 180 -2.07 -16.03 -2.75
CA ILE A 180 -0.75 -16.21 -3.38
C ILE A 180 0.34 -15.35 -2.73
N SER A 181 -0.03 -14.32 -1.95
CA SER A 181 0.94 -13.39 -1.37
C SER A 181 1.55 -13.90 -0.07
N LEU A 182 0.93 -14.87 0.60
CA LEU A 182 1.42 -15.44 1.85
C LEU A 182 2.16 -16.78 1.63
N PRO A 183 3.18 -17.06 2.45
CA PRO A 183 3.85 -16.15 3.38
C PRO A 183 4.74 -15.14 2.67
N PHE A 184 5.07 -14.01 3.34
CA PHE A 184 6.05 -13.08 2.79
C PHE A 184 7.45 -13.69 2.83
N ALA A 185 8.21 -13.52 1.74
CA ALA A 185 9.61 -13.94 1.72
C ALA A 185 10.45 -13.11 2.71
N ASP A 186 11.58 -13.68 3.15
CA ASP A 186 12.48 -12.99 4.09
C ASP A 186 13.14 -11.75 3.47
N TYR A 187 13.28 -11.73 2.14
CA TYR A 187 13.80 -10.60 1.40
C TYR A 187 12.74 -9.56 1.03
N ALA A 188 11.45 -9.80 1.31
CA ALA A 188 10.40 -8.82 1.04
C ALA A 188 10.71 -7.51 1.76
N PHE A 189 10.67 -6.40 1.00
CA PHE A 189 11.05 -5.10 1.53
C PHE A 189 9.88 -4.39 2.23
N MET A 190 8.70 -4.34 1.55
CA MET A 190 7.44 -3.79 2.02
C MET A 190 6.29 -4.65 1.49
N HIS A 191 5.21 -4.72 2.25
CA HIS A 191 4.05 -5.57 1.95
C HIS A 191 3.40 -5.23 0.60
N ASP A 192 3.25 -3.95 0.28
CA ASP A 192 2.64 -3.46 -0.94
C ASP A 192 3.44 -3.84 -2.19
N TRP A 193 4.76 -3.65 -2.13
CA TRP A 193 5.66 -4.00 -3.23
C TRP A 193 5.70 -5.52 -3.44
N TRP A 194 5.85 -6.28 -2.35
CA TRP A 194 5.84 -7.74 -2.38
C TRP A 194 4.55 -8.29 -3.00
N ILE A 195 3.38 -7.82 -2.52
CA ILE A 195 2.07 -8.28 -3.00
C ILE A 195 1.91 -7.99 -4.49
N ALA A 196 2.25 -6.77 -4.92
CA ALA A 196 2.11 -6.37 -6.32
C ALA A 196 3.03 -7.17 -7.26
N GLU A 197 4.30 -7.37 -6.89
CA GLU A 197 5.23 -8.21 -7.65
C GLU A 197 4.76 -9.67 -7.69
N LYS A 198 4.31 -10.21 -6.56
CA LYS A 198 3.81 -11.59 -6.48
C LYS A 198 2.59 -11.79 -7.36
N VAL A 199 1.63 -10.86 -7.33
CA VAL A 199 0.44 -10.89 -8.18
C VAL A 199 0.83 -10.89 -9.66
N MET A 200 1.73 -10.01 -10.08
CA MET A 200 2.15 -9.94 -11.48
C MET A 200 2.96 -11.16 -11.93
N THR A 201 3.83 -11.71 -11.09
CA THR A 201 4.60 -12.92 -11.43
C THR A 201 3.73 -14.17 -11.58
N GLU A 202 2.62 -14.23 -10.84
CA GLU A 202 1.61 -15.31 -10.98
C GLU A 202 0.57 -15.01 -12.09
N GLY A 203 0.87 -14.04 -12.95
CA GLY A 203 0.01 -13.67 -14.06
C GLY A 203 -1.27 -12.92 -13.68
N GLY A 204 -1.33 -12.38 -12.46
CA GLY A 204 -2.43 -11.52 -11.98
C GLY A 204 -2.40 -10.12 -12.60
N ILE A 205 -3.24 -9.24 -12.06
CA ILE A 205 -3.44 -7.87 -12.55
C ILE A 205 -3.14 -6.89 -11.44
N VAL A 206 -2.30 -5.89 -11.73
CA VAL A 206 -2.15 -4.67 -10.93
C VAL A 206 -2.72 -3.53 -11.75
N CYS A 207 -3.75 -2.84 -11.24
CA CYS A 207 -4.51 -1.84 -11.98
C CYS A 207 -4.53 -0.49 -11.26
N PRO A 208 -4.02 0.59 -11.85
CA PRO A 208 -4.09 1.92 -11.29
C PRO A 208 -5.47 2.55 -11.54
N LEU A 209 -6.01 3.22 -10.52
CA LEU A 209 -7.17 4.10 -10.59
C LEU A 209 -6.70 5.54 -10.34
N ALA A 210 -6.66 6.36 -11.39
CA ALA A 210 -6.12 7.72 -11.34
C ALA A 210 -7.05 8.71 -10.59
N GLN A 211 -7.53 8.30 -9.44
CA GLN A 211 -8.38 9.08 -8.54
C GLN A 211 -7.74 9.11 -7.16
N PRO A 212 -7.38 10.27 -6.60
CA PRO A 212 -6.94 10.37 -5.23
C PRO A 212 -8.07 10.00 -4.27
N THR A 213 -7.78 9.07 -3.35
CA THR A 213 -8.77 8.58 -2.37
C THR A 213 -8.32 8.77 -0.93
N ILE A 214 -7.14 9.35 -0.72
CA ILE A 214 -6.51 9.56 0.59
C ILE A 214 -5.90 10.94 0.65
N LEU A 215 -5.99 11.58 1.81
CA LEU A 215 -5.12 12.67 2.23
C LEU A 215 -3.87 12.06 2.86
N TYR A 216 -2.81 11.92 2.05
CA TYR A 216 -1.54 11.29 2.44
C TYR A 216 -0.70 12.29 3.23
N ARG A 217 -0.68 12.11 4.54
CA ARG A 217 -0.08 13.06 5.47
C ARG A 217 1.44 12.94 5.50
N GLN A 218 2.09 14.11 5.41
CA GLN A 218 3.54 14.23 5.51
C GLN A 218 3.94 14.86 6.85
N HIS A 219 4.74 14.13 7.61
CA HIS A 219 5.33 14.58 8.88
C HIS A 219 6.69 13.90 9.12
N LEU A 220 7.43 14.33 10.13
CA LEU A 220 8.82 13.87 10.36
C LEU A 220 8.94 12.38 10.74
N SER A 221 7.85 11.74 11.15
CA SER A 221 7.83 10.34 11.61
C SER A 221 7.31 9.36 10.56
N ASN A 222 7.05 9.77 9.31
CA ASN A 222 6.65 8.83 8.26
C ASN A 222 7.74 7.78 8.03
N VAL A 223 7.36 6.51 7.93
CA VAL A 223 8.29 5.40 7.59
C VAL A 223 8.80 5.56 6.17
N VAL A 224 7.90 5.90 5.24
CA VAL A 224 8.22 6.26 3.86
C VAL A 224 7.41 7.51 3.52
N GLY A 225 8.07 8.66 3.44
CA GLY A 225 7.42 9.92 3.08
C GLY A 225 7.31 10.11 1.55
N ALA A 226 6.49 11.08 1.13
CA ALA A 226 6.44 11.52 -0.25
C ALA A 226 7.77 12.18 -0.65
N VAL A 227 8.52 11.54 -1.54
CA VAL A 227 9.80 12.06 -2.04
C VAL A 227 9.63 12.50 -3.48
N SER A 228 9.95 13.77 -3.77
CA SER A 228 10.02 14.25 -5.15
C SER A 228 11.32 13.79 -5.80
N TYR A 229 11.23 12.87 -6.73
CA TYR A 229 12.37 12.40 -7.53
C TYR A 229 12.72 13.42 -8.62
N ARG A 230 13.20 14.62 -8.24
CA ARG A 230 13.79 15.54 -9.21
C ARG A 230 15.16 15.03 -9.62
N PHE A 231 15.33 14.80 -10.91
CA PHE A 231 16.59 14.38 -11.52
C PHE A 231 17.63 15.52 -11.44
N THR A 232 18.52 15.47 -10.46
CA THR A 232 19.74 16.29 -10.46
C THR A 232 20.95 15.40 -10.71
N LEU A 233 21.86 15.83 -11.58
CA LEU A 233 23.10 15.10 -11.93
C LEU A 233 24.04 14.87 -10.73
N LEU A 234 23.85 15.64 -9.64
CA LEU A 234 24.70 15.63 -8.45
C LEU A 234 24.40 14.51 -7.45
N ASP A 235 23.34 13.69 -7.64
CA ASP A 235 22.84 12.75 -6.65
C ASP A 235 23.18 11.28 -6.94
N TRP A 236 24.39 11.03 -7.49
CA TRP A 236 24.79 9.70 -7.97
C TRP A 236 24.82 8.63 -6.88
N ALA A 237 25.28 8.99 -5.67
CA ALA A 237 25.36 8.06 -4.55
C ALA A 237 23.96 7.64 -4.03
N ASN A 238 23.00 8.58 -3.96
CA ASN A 238 21.61 8.27 -3.58
C ASN A 238 20.93 7.43 -4.66
N LYS A 239 21.20 7.71 -5.94
CA LYS A 239 20.70 6.89 -7.07
C LYS A 239 21.23 5.46 -7.04
N TRP A 240 22.48 5.27 -6.66
CA TRP A 240 23.06 3.93 -6.49
C TRP A 240 22.39 3.16 -5.34
N LYS A 241 22.18 3.79 -4.18
CA LYS A 241 21.47 3.19 -3.04
C LYS A 241 20.04 2.82 -3.39
N LEU A 242 19.30 3.69 -4.06
CA LEU A 242 17.92 3.42 -4.53
C LEU A 242 17.90 2.28 -5.55
N SER A 243 18.84 2.26 -6.50
CA SER A 243 18.95 1.18 -7.48
C SER A 243 19.25 -0.17 -6.84
N LYS A 244 20.18 -0.18 -5.87
CA LYS A 244 20.51 -1.39 -5.11
C LYS A 244 19.29 -1.88 -4.34
N ARG A 245 18.56 -0.97 -3.66
CA ARG A 245 17.33 -1.30 -2.94
C ARG A 245 16.26 -1.90 -3.87
N SER A 246 16.04 -1.32 -5.05
CA SER A 246 15.07 -1.86 -6.02
C SER A 246 15.49 -3.24 -6.54
N TYR A 247 16.79 -3.44 -6.78
CA TYR A 247 17.31 -4.75 -7.16
C TYR A 247 17.13 -5.78 -6.06
N ASP A 248 17.52 -5.45 -4.83
CA ASP A 248 17.44 -6.35 -3.68
C ASP A 248 15.97 -6.70 -3.33
N ALA A 249 15.04 -5.75 -3.48
CA ALA A 249 13.62 -5.98 -3.21
C ALA A 249 12.97 -6.93 -4.22
N GLY A 250 13.28 -6.81 -5.51
CA GLY A 250 12.72 -7.68 -6.57
C GLY A 250 13.50 -8.99 -6.80
N HIS A 251 14.67 -9.15 -6.16
CA HIS A 251 15.47 -10.36 -6.31
C HIS A 251 15.21 -11.36 -5.14
N PRO A 252 14.96 -12.65 -5.43
CA PRO A 252 15.02 -13.35 -6.72
C PRO A 252 13.67 -13.45 -7.46
N LEU A 253 12.61 -12.83 -6.98
CA LEU A 253 11.27 -12.99 -7.56
C LEU A 253 11.19 -12.46 -9.00
N VAL A 254 11.74 -11.26 -9.23
CA VAL A 254 11.64 -10.54 -10.51
C VAL A 254 12.90 -10.65 -11.34
N TRP A 255 14.08 -10.60 -10.71
CA TRP A 255 15.37 -10.49 -11.40
C TRP A 255 16.15 -11.80 -11.42
N LYS A 256 16.53 -12.26 -12.60
CA LYS A 256 17.45 -13.39 -12.74
C LYS A 256 18.89 -13.00 -12.39
N ASN A 257 19.28 -11.76 -12.67
CA ASN A 257 20.61 -11.22 -12.39
C ASN A 257 20.65 -9.69 -12.55
N ALA A 258 21.73 -9.06 -12.10
CA ALA A 258 21.92 -7.62 -12.17
C ALA A 258 21.94 -7.06 -13.62
N PHE A 259 22.36 -7.83 -14.62
CA PHE A 259 22.34 -7.40 -16.01
C PHE A 259 20.91 -7.20 -16.51
N GLN A 260 20.01 -8.12 -16.20
CA GLN A 260 18.58 -7.98 -16.53
C GLN A 260 17.99 -6.73 -15.87
N PHE A 261 18.27 -6.50 -14.58
CA PHE A 261 17.82 -5.29 -13.90
C PHE A 261 18.30 -4.00 -14.59
N ILE A 262 19.59 -3.92 -14.94
CA ILE A 262 20.15 -2.74 -15.63
C ILE A 262 19.48 -2.54 -17.00
N LEU A 263 19.27 -3.62 -17.76
CA LEU A 263 18.60 -3.54 -19.07
C LEU A 263 17.19 -2.96 -18.96
N TRP A 264 16.39 -3.48 -18.03
CA TRP A 264 15.02 -3.02 -17.82
C TRP A 264 14.96 -1.60 -17.25
N LYS A 265 15.87 -1.24 -16.35
CA LYS A 265 16.01 0.11 -15.85
C LYS A 265 16.33 1.12 -16.95
N THR A 266 17.17 0.73 -17.90
CA THR A 266 17.50 1.56 -19.08
C THR A 266 16.27 1.72 -19.97
N LYS A 267 15.52 0.65 -20.23
CA LYS A 267 14.24 0.73 -20.98
C LYS A 267 13.24 1.67 -20.30
N TYR A 268 13.07 1.55 -18.99
CA TYR A 268 12.18 2.42 -18.22
C TYR A 268 12.60 3.89 -18.32
N PHE A 269 13.89 4.18 -18.22
CA PHE A 269 14.41 5.53 -18.39
C PHE A 269 14.03 6.12 -19.76
N PHE A 270 14.19 5.38 -20.85
CA PHE A 270 13.80 5.82 -22.19
C PHE A 270 12.29 6.05 -22.28
N LEU A 271 11.46 5.17 -21.75
CA LEU A 271 10.00 5.35 -21.75
C LEU A 271 9.56 6.61 -21.02
N LEU A 272 10.18 6.96 -19.89
CA LEU A 272 9.89 8.19 -19.16
C LEU A 272 10.19 9.46 -19.98
N HIS A 273 11.15 9.41 -20.90
CA HIS A 273 11.59 10.58 -21.68
C HIS A 273 10.95 10.65 -23.07
N THR A 274 10.42 9.56 -23.59
CA THR A 274 9.79 9.47 -24.91
C THR A 274 8.26 9.56 -24.87
N ALA A 275 7.64 9.23 -23.74
CA ALA A 275 6.20 9.37 -23.51
C ALA A 275 5.89 10.84 -23.13
N LYS A 276 5.87 11.74 -24.14
CA LYS A 276 5.34 13.09 -24.02
C LYS A 276 3.86 13.11 -24.38
#